data_747efa27c2b559c04d4ef3f6c2b72596
#
_entry.id   747efa27c2b559c04d4ef3f6c2b72596
#
_cell.length_a   1.000
_cell.length_b   1.000
_cell.length_c   1.000
_cell.angle_alpha   90.00
_cell.angle_beta   90.00
_cell.angle_gamma   90.00
#
_symmetry.space_group_name_H-M   'P 1'
#
loop_
_entity.id
_entity.type
_entity.pdbx_description
1 polymer ?
#
loop_
_entity_poly.entity_id
_entity_poly.type
_entity_poly.pdbx_seq_one_letter_code
_entity_poly.pdbx_strand_id
1 'polypeptide(L)'
;MSNRLKLRVELADGCILVGEVISVGSKTQPPEYYDKPQMKWSLDLMTDTLGKVEINAVHIVKMGLHQNNMSQFKDPVEVVNYVIELMRVAQNTPLNFL
;
A
#
# COMPACT_ATOMS: atom_id res chain seq x y z
N MET A 1 -15.21 15.61 6.30
CA MET A 1 -14.37 15.28 5.19
C MET A 1 -13.35 14.25 5.56
N SER A 2 -13.17 13.28 4.73
CA SER A 2 -12.23 12.21 5.01
C SER A 2 -10.84 12.57 4.49
N ASN A 3 -9.81 12.27 5.27
CA ASN A 3 -8.43 12.38 4.86
C ASN A 3 -8.03 11.13 4.09
N ARG A 4 -8.72 10.89 3.00
CA ARG A 4 -8.47 9.69 2.23
C ARG A 4 -7.24 9.84 1.37
N LEU A 5 -6.37 8.84 1.49
CA LEU A 5 -5.14 8.79 0.75
C LEU A 5 -5.36 7.95 -0.49
N LYS A 6 -5.27 8.58 -1.66
CA LYS A 6 -5.45 7.89 -2.93
C LYS A 6 -4.08 7.61 -3.55
N LEU A 7 -3.82 6.35 -3.85
CA LEU A 7 -2.53 5.93 -4.38
C LEU A 7 -2.68 5.28 -5.75
N ARG A 8 -1.67 5.50 -6.56
CA ARG A 8 -1.46 4.74 -7.79
C ARG A 8 -0.40 3.69 -7.51
N VAL A 9 -0.72 2.44 -7.78
CA VAL A 9 0.14 1.30 -7.47
C VAL A 9 0.42 0.53 -8.75
N GLU A 10 1.69 0.30 -9.05
CA GLU A 10 2.09 -0.53 -10.18
C GLU A 10 2.60 -1.86 -9.66
N LEU A 11 2.04 -2.94 -10.20
CA LEU A 11 2.37 -4.29 -9.81
C LEU A 11 3.43 -4.90 -10.72
N ALA A 12 4.02 -5.98 -10.27
CA ALA A 12 5.10 -6.66 -11.00
C ALA A 12 4.69 -7.15 -12.38
N ASP A 13 3.40 -7.43 -12.58
CA ASP A 13 2.89 -7.88 -13.87
C ASP A 13 2.52 -6.73 -14.81
N GLY A 14 2.77 -5.48 -14.39
CA GLY A 14 2.46 -4.31 -15.19
C GLY A 14 1.09 -3.71 -14.93
N CYS A 15 0.25 -4.35 -14.13
CA CYS A 15 -1.06 -3.80 -13.79
C CYS A 15 -0.91 -2.56 -12.94
N ILE A 16 -1.77 -1.57 -13.20
CA ILE A 16 -1.83 -0.33 -12.42
C ILE A 16 -3.17 -0.24 -11.75
N LEU A 17 -3.16 -0.07 -10.44
CA LEU A 17 -4.37 0.11 -9.64
C LEU A 17 -4.34 1.49 -9.00
N VAL A 18 -5.49 2.14 -8.99
CA VAL A 18 -5.66 3.44 -8.33
C VAL A 18 -6.81 3.32 -7.35
N GLY A 19 -6.55 3.67 -6.10
CA GLY A 19 -7.57 3.56 -5.09
C GLY A 19 -7.20 4.25 -3.80
N GLU A 20 -8.18 4.34 -2.91
CA GLU A 20 -7.99 4.91 -1.59
C GLU A 20 -7.48 3.84 -0.64
N VAL A 21 -6.52 4.21 0.20
CA VAL A 21 -5.98 3.28 1.19
C VAL A 21 -7.02 3.04 2.28
N ILE A 22 -7.38 1.78 2.47
CA ILE A 22 -8.26 1.37 3.56
C ILE A 22 -7.42 1.01 4.77
N SER A 23 -6.43 0.15 4.58
CA SER A 23 -5.61 -0.33 5.67
C SER A 23 -4.33 -0.97 5.14
N VAL A 24 -3.36 -1.07 6.01
CA VAL A 24 -2.14 -1.85 5.80
C VAL A 24 -2.12 -2.92 6.88
N GLY A 25 -1.95 -4.15 6.47
CA GLY A 25 -1.96 -5.26 7.39
C GLY A 25 -0.77 -6.18 7.24
N SER A 26 -0.58 -7.00 8.25
CA SER A 26 0.42 -8.05 8.20
C SER A 26 -0.20 -9.35 8.69
N LYS A 27 0.20 -10.43 8.07
CA LYS A 27 -0.24 -11.77 8.49
C LYS A 27 1.00 -12.64 8.62
N THR A 28 1.12 -13.32 9.77
CA THR A 28 2.17 -14.29 9.97
C THR A 28 1.67 -15.63 9.46
N GLN A 29 2.36 -16.18 8.48
CA GLN A 29 2.02 -17.51 7.97
C GLN A 29 2.80 -18.57 8.74
N PRO A 30 2.14 -19.65 9.14
CA PRO A 30 2.85 -20.76 9.75
C PRO A 30 3.84 -21.36 8.77
N PRO A 31 5.01 -21.81 9.23
CA PRO A 31 6.00 -22.44 8.36
C PRO A 31 5.48 -23.78 7.87
N GLU A 32 5.53 -23.99 6.55
CA GLU A 32 5.15 -25.29 6.00
C GLU A 32 6.36 -26.23 5.94
N TYR A 33 7.51 -25.70 5.57
CA TYR A 33 8.72 -26.48 5.38
C TYR A 33 9.92 -25.89 6.11
N TYR A 34 9.80 -24.70 6.68
CA TYR A 34 10.89 -24.01 7.34
C TYR A 34 10.49 -23.67 8.75
N ASP A 35 11.47 -23.62 9.62
CA ASP A 35 11.23 -23.39 11.04
C ASP A 35 10.86 -21.95 11.39
N LYS A 36 10.94 -21.04 10.42
CA LYS A 36 10.69 -19.63 10.68
C LYS A 36 9.36 -19.20 10.06
N PRO A 37 8.45 -18.62 10.85
CA PRO A 37 7.24 -18.04 10.30
C PRO A 37 7.58 -16.87 9.39
N GLN A 38 6.86 -16.77 8.27
CA GLN A 38 7.03 -15.68 7.33
C GLN A 38 5.93 -14.66 7.53
N MET A 39 6.32 -13.39 7.57
CA MET A 39 5.37 -12.30 7.68
C MET A 39 5.04 -11.80 6.29
N LYS A 40 3.75 -11.74 5.99
CA LYS A 40 3.27 -11.17 4.73
C LYS A 40 2.57 -9.86 5.00
N TRP A 41 2.95 -8.86 4.25
CA TRP A 41 2.35 -7.54 4.31
C TRP A 41 1.38 -7.36 3.16
N SER A 42 0.26 -6.71 3.44
CA SER A 42 -0.75 -6.44 2.42
C SER A 42 -1.25 -5.01 2.53
N LEU A 43 -1.70 -4.49 1.39
CA LEU A 43 -2.28 -3.16 1.27
C LEU A 43 -3.69 -3.32 0.74
N ASP A 44 -4.67 -2.81 1.47
CA ASP A 44 -6.06 -2.82 1.04
C ASP A 44 -6.41 -1.48 0.42
N LEU A 45 -6.86 -1.51 -0.82
CA LEU A 45 -7.30 -0.33 -1.55
C LEU A 45 -8.76 -0.44 -1.92
N MET A 46 -9.46 0.69 -1.87
CA MET A 46 -10.80 0.78 -2.45
C MET A 46 -10.67 1.42 -3.81
N THR A 47 -10.84 0.61 -4.85
CA THR A 47 -10.75 1.08 -6.24
C THR A 47 -12.12 1.41 -6.77
N ASP A 48 -12.17 2.30 -7.77
CA ASP A 48 -13.44 2.71 -8.37
C ASP A 48 -14.04 1.62 -9.25
N THR A 49 -13.20 0.78 -9.84
CA THR A 49 -13.65 -0.21 -10.80
C THR A 49 -13.79 -1.61 -10.23
N LEU A 50 -12.92 -1.98 -9.30
CA LEU A 50 -12.87 -3.34 -8.78
C LEU A 50 -13.37 -3.45 -7.33
N GLY A 51 -13.72 -2.33 -6.70
CA GLY A 51 -14.08 -2.31 -5.30
C GLY A 51 -12.86 -2.54 -4.42
N LYS A 52 -13.06 -3.21 -3.30
CA LYS A 52 -11.97 -3.46 -2.35
C LYS A 52 -11.02 -4.52 -2.90
N VAL A 53 -9.75 -4.19 -2.97
CA VAL A 53 -8.70 -5.09 -3.45
C VAL A 53 -7.62 -5.20 -2.38
N GLU A 54 -7.24 -6.43 -2.04
CA GLU A 54 -6.12 -6.69 -1.17
C GLU A 54 -4.89 -7.02 -2.04
N ILE A 55 -3.82 -6.26 -1.84
CA ILE A 55 -2.60 -6.42 -2.63
C ILE A 55 -1.48 -6.87 -1.72
N ASN A 56 -0.84 -7.99 -2.07
CA ASN A 56 0.35 -8.42 -1.35
C ASN A 56 1.49 -7.46 -1.70
N ALA A 57 2.14 -6.92 -0.66
CA ALA A 57 3.17 -5.90 -0.85
C ALA A 57 4.35 -6.38 -1.68
N VAL A 58 4.60 -7.69 -1.70
CA VAL A 58 5.69 -8.25 -2.49
C VAL A 58 5.49 -8.03 -3.99
N HIS A 59 4.26 -7.84 -4.44
CA HIS A 59 3.95 -7.62 -5.84
C HIS A 59 3.99 -6.15 -6.26
N ILE A 60 4.17 -5.24 -5.32
CA ILE A 60 4.19 -3.81 -5.60
C ILE A 60 5.60 -3.39 -5.98
N VAL A 61 5.77 -2.85 -7.19
CA VAL A 61 7.08 -2.40 -7.65
C VAL A 61 7.20 -0.88 -7.64
N LYS A 62 6.09 -0.17 -7.84
CA LYS A 62 6.07 1.30 -7.77
C LYS A 62 4.79 1.76 -7.14
N MET A 63 4.85 2.89 -6.44
CA MET A 63 3.67 3.45 -5.80
C MET A 63 3.89 4.95 -5.57
N GLY A 64 2.81 5.72 -5.67
CA GLY A 64 2.88 7.14 -5.42
C GLY A 64 1.51 7.79 -5.49
N LEU A 65 1.46 9.06 -5.13
CA LEU A 65 0.22 9.84 -5.19
C LEU A 65 -0.11 10.27 -6.61
N HIS A 66 0.91 10.45 -7.43
CA HIS A 66 0.76 10.89 -8.81
C HIS A 66 1.68 10.07 -9.71
N GLN A 67 1.27 9.93 -10.96
CA GLN A 67 2.01 9.15 -11.94
C GLN A 67 3.47 9.61 -12.08
N ASN A 68 3.71 10.89 -11.94
CA ASN A 68 5.05 11.45 -12.15
C ASN A 68 5.96 11.36 -10.92
N ASN A 69 5.41 10.97 -9.77
CA ASN A 69 6.15 10.95 -8.51
C ASN A 69 6.08 9.58 -7.86
N MET A 70 6.13 8.53 -8.65
CA MET A 70 6.07 7.18 -8.12
C MET A 70 7.44 6.72 -7.64
N SER A 71 7.48 6.19 -6.44
CA SER A 71 8.69 5.61 -5.85
C SER A 71 8.78 4.14 -6.20
N GLN A 72 10.01 3.68 -6.44
CA GLN A 72 10.28 2.27 -6.72
C GLN A 72 10.64 1.55 -5.43
N PHE A 73 10.21 0.30 -5.33
CA PHE A 73 10.45 -0.51 -4.14
C PHE A 73 11.03 -1.85 -4.53
N LYS A 74 11.99 -2.31 -3.75
CA LYS A 74 12.61 -3.62 -3.92
C LYS A 74 12.22 -4.60 -2.84
N ASP A 75 11.66 -4.10 -1.75
CA ASP A 75 11.37 -4.88 -0.55
C ASP A 75 9.95 -4.55 -0.08
N PRO A 76 9.14 -5.58 0.25
CA PRO A 76 7.79 -5.31 0.76
C PRO A 76 7.77 -4.45 2.03
N VAL A 77 8.82 -4.50 2.85
CA VAL A 77 8.90 -3.65 4.04
C VAL A 77 8.98 -2.18 3.65
N GLU A 78 9.69 -1.86 2.56
CA GLU A 78 9.76 -0.48 2.08
C GLU A 78 8.38 0.02 1.64
N VAL A 79 7.60 -0.83 1.00
CA VAL A 79 6.23 -0.49 0.58
C VAL A 79 5.38 -0.13 1.80
N VAL A 80 5.43 -0.98 2.82
CA VAL A 80 4.63 -0.76 4.02
C VAL A 80 5.05 0.52 4.72
N ASN A 81 6.34 0.75 4.87
CA ASN A 81 6.84 1.95 5.52
C ASN A 81 6.43 3.22 4.77
N TYR A 82 6.45 3.17 3.45
CA TYR A 82 6.03 4.28 2.63
C TYR A 82 4.55 4.62 2.87
N VAL A 83 3.69 3.61 2.85
CA VAL A 83 2.26 3.82 3.07
C VAL A 83 1.99 4.34 4.48
N ILE A 84 2.63 3.75 5.48
CA ILE A 84 2.45 4.18 6.86
C ILE A 84 2.86 5.65 7.02
N GLU A 85 3.97 6.03 6.42
CA GLU A 85 4.44 7.42 6.49
C GLU A 85 3.46 8.38 5.83
N LEU A 86 2.94 8.01 4.65
CA LEU A 86 1.94 8.82 3.97
C LEU A 86 0.66 8.96 4.81
N MET A 87 0.23 7.87 5.42
CA MET A 87 -0.96 7.89 6.27
C MET A 87 -0.74 8.79 7.49
N ARG A 88 0.43 8.73 8.08
CA ARG A 88 0.75 9.59 9.22
C ARG A 88 0.72 11.06 8.83
N VAL A 89 1.31 11.40 7.71
CA VAL A 89 1.32 12.78 7.22
C VAL A 89 -0.10 13.24 6.94
N ALA A 90 -0.90 12.41 6.29
CA ALA A 90 -2.28 12.75 5.97
C ALA A 90 -3.12 12.97 7.23
N GLN A 91 -2.91 12.15 8.26
CA GLN A 91 -3.65 12.29 9.51
C GLN A 91 -3.22 13.53 10.30
N ASN A 92 -1.96 13.90 10.22
CA ASN A 92 -1.41 15.02 10.97
C ASN A 92 -1.55 16.36 10.26
N THR A 93 -2.00 16.35 9.01
CA THR A 93 -2.20 17.60 8.27
C THR A 93 -3.55 18.20 8.65
N PRO A 94 -3.58 19.40 9.23
CA PRO A 94 -4.85 20.01 9.58
C PRO A 94 -5.69 20.33 8.35
N LEU A 95 -6.98 20.02 8.41
CA LEU A 95 -7.87 20.24 7.29
C LEU A 95 -8.05 21.72 6.98
N ASN A 96 -7.97 22.55 7.98
CA ASN A 96 -8.12 23.98 7.81
C ASN A 96 -6.88 24.64 7.24
N PHE A 97 -5.89 23.87 6.93
CA PHE A 97 -4.70 24.35 6.27
C PHE A 97 -4.95 24.67 4.80
N LEU A 98 -6.02 24.16 4.33
CA LEU A 98 -6.36 24.32 2.91
C LEU A 98 -7.17 25.60 2.66
#